data_846239ca1a543e62491966647c778553
#
_entry.id   846239ca1a543e62491966647c778553
#
_cell.length_a   1.000
_cell.length_b   1.000
_cell.length_c   1.000
_cell.angle_alpha   90.00
_cell.angle_beta   90.00
_cell.angle_gamma   90.00
#
_symmetry.space_group_name_H-M   'P 1'
#
loop_
_entity.id
_entity.type
_entity.pdbx_description
1 polymer ?
#
loop_
_entity_poly.entity_id
_entity_poly.type
_entity_poly.pdbx_seq_one_letter_code
_entity_poly.pdbx_strand_id
1 'polypeptide(L)'
;QVWKSSIAVDYQVPVSFPLTVTGEFMFTKNVNAVTINNINIKNPDEWKYNKLTTVKGADGKDVTTTELLHTGMQRFNGADNRMVYSYSLYDNPDKNVKYAGDFVHYNGKNAVVLDNTSKGYGYTANITVNAQPVDDLMLMLAYTHTESKEVSGLPGSDPISTWQGLNTIDGSNYVDAQRSQYVVPDKVIASVGYYIPFRHKGLLRGTHLNLFYSGYSSGGYSFC
;
A
#
# COMPACT_ATOMS: atom_id res chain seq x y z
N GLN A 1 14.89 -8.79 5.17
CA GLN A 1 16.14 -8.27 4.57
C GLN A 1 15.80 -7.27 3.48
N VAL A 2 16.57 -6.18 3.44
CA VAL A 2 16.37 -5.08 2.50
C VAL A 2 17.73 -4.68 1.93
N TRP A 3 17.78 -4.48 0.63
CA TRP A 3 18.92 -3.86 -0.03
C TRP A 3 18.65 -2.36 -0.20
N LYS A 4 19.65 -1.52 0.13
CA LYS A 4 19.58 -0.06 -0.01
C LYS A 4 20.80 0.46 -0.75
N SER A 5 20.59 1.44 -1.61
CA SER A 5 21.64 2.25 -2.21
C SER A 5 21.24 3.72 -2.22
N SER A 6 22.22 4.60 -2.11
CA SER A 6 21.99 6.04 -2.17
C SER A 6 23.14 6.72 -2.90
N ILE A 7 22.84 7.84 -3.54
CA ILE A 7 23.78 8.76 -4.13
C ILE A 7 23.35 10.18 -3.77
N ALA A 8 24.32 11.02 -3.45
CA ALA A 8 24.12 12.45 -3.19
C ALA A 8 25.14 13.27 -3.96
N VAL A 9 24.73 14.44 -4.42
CA VAL A 9 25.59 15.39 -5.12
C VAL A 9 25.30 16.79 -4.59
N ASP A 10 26.34 17.46 -4.13
CA ASP A 10 26.32 18.87 -3.74
C ASP A 10 26.98 19.69 -4.84
N TYR A 11 26.27 20.71 -5.32
CA TYR A 11 26.77 21.62 -6.31
C TYR A 11 26.73 23.06 -5.78
N GLN A 12 27.89 23.67 -5.67
CA GLN A 12 28.01 25.10 -5.39
C GLN A 12 27.87 25.90 -6.68
N VAL A 13 26.78 26.65 -6.76
CA VAL A 13 26.49 27.46 -7.95
C VAL A 13 27.43 28.68 -7.99
N PRO A 14 28.14 28.94 -9.11
CA PRO A 14 29.10 30.04 -9.22
C PRO A 14 28.40 31.40 -9.40
N VAL A 15 27.80 31.89 -8.32
CA VAL A 15 27.15 33.21 -8.25
C VAL A 15 27.83 34.07 -7.18
N SER A 16 27.43 35.34 -7.08
CA SER A 16 28.07 36.31 -6.17
C SER A 16 27.80 36.08 -4.66
N PHE A 17 26.94 35.14 -4.31
CA PHE A 17 26.58 34.79 -2.95
C PHE A 17 26.61 33.26 -2.76
N PRO A 18 26.70 32.75 -1.52
CA PRO A 18 26.63 31.33 -1.26
C PRO A 18 25.27 30.74 -1.71
N LEU A 19 25.36 29.83 -2.71
CA LEU A 19 24.20 29.10 -3.23
C LEU A 19 24.63 27.65 -3.45
N THR A 20 23.99 26.73 -2.72
CA THR A 20 24.25 25.30 -2.86
C THR A 20 22.97 24.57 -3.25
N VAL A 21 23.08 23.71 -4.24
CA VAL A 21 22.01 22.80 -4.63
C VAL A 21 22.48 21.37 -4.32
N THR A 22 21.71 20.67 -3.48
CA THR A 22 21.94 19.28 -3.12
C THR A 22 20.88 18.40 -3.77
N GLY A 23 21.31 17.39 -4.53
CA GLY A 23 20.45 16.35 -5.06
C GLY A 23 20.75 15.03 -4.38
N GLU A 24 19.73 14.34 -3.90
CA GLU A 24 19.87 13.01 -3.27
C GLU A 24 18.87 12.05 -3.89
N PHE A 25 19.33 10.82 -4.11
CA PHE A 25 18.48 9.71 -4.53
C PHE A 25 18.79 8.49 -3.71
N MET A 26 17.75 7.87 -3.16
CA MET A 26 17.83 6.61 -2.43
C MET A 26 16.88 5.59 -3.04
N PHE A 27 17.38 4.37 -3.23
CA PHE A 27 16.60 3.23 -3.66
C PHE A 27 16.66 2.10 -2.63
N THR A 28 15.52 1.46 -2.44
CA THR A 28 15.34 0.35 -1.50
C THR A 28 14.61 -0.79 -2.20
N LYS A 29 15.11 -2.02 -2.04
CA LYS A 29 14.48 -3.23 -2.57
C LYS A 29 14.30 -4.26 -1.46
N ASN A 30 13.09 -4.80 -1.31
CA ASN A 30 12.86 -5.93 -0.44
C ASN A 30 13.51 -7.20 -1.04
N VAL A 31 14.29 -7.88 -0.20
CA VAL A 31 14.89 -9.20 -0.54
C VAL A 31 14.08 -10.30 0.14
N ASN A 32 13.84 -10.16 1.45
CA ASN A 32 12.99 -11.03 2.26
C ASN A 32 12.15 -10.15 3.19
N ALA A 33 11.04 -9.63 2.68
CA ALA A 33 10.02 -8.96 3.49
C ALA A 33 9.04 -10.00 4.03
N VAL A 34 8.39 -9.68 5.13
CA VAL A 34 7.34 -10.53 5.70
C VAL A 34 6.08 -10.40 4.83
N THR A 35 5.49 -11.53 4.51
CA THR A 35 4.14 -11.66 3.96
C THR A 35 3.35 -12.66 4.78
N ILE A 36 2.05 -12.73 4.54
CA ILE A 36 1.16 -13.61 5.28
C ILE A 36 0.30 -14.36 4.27
N ASN A 37 0.28 -15.68 4.40
CA ASN A 37 -0.48 -16.56 3.52
C ASN A 37 -1.37 -17.50 4.33
N ASN A 38 -2.55 -17.78 3.81
CA ASN A 38 -3.41 -18.84 4.32
C ASN A 38 -3.16 -20.12 3.50
N ILE A 39 -2.42 -21.03 4.06
CA ILE A 39 -2.02 -22.28 3.39
C ILE A 39 -3.15 -23.31 3.27
N ASN A 40 -4.28 -23.07 3.94
CA ASN A 40 -5.45 -23.95 3.87
C ASN A 40 -6.45 -23.55 2.77
N ILE A 41 -6.20 -22.48 2.03
CA ILE A 41 -6.98 -22.14 0.84
C ILE A 41 -6.50 -22.97 -0.34
N LYS A 42 -7.44 -23.65 -0.97
CA LYS A 42 -7.19 -24.37 -2.22
C LYS A 42 -6.82 -23.41 -3.34
N ASN A 43 -6.06 -23.92 -4.30
CA ASN A 43 -5.86 -23.18 -5.54
C ASN A 43 -7.23 -22.89 -6.19
N PRO A 44 -7.48 -21.69 -6.72
CA PRO A 44 -8.74 -21.37 -7.40
C PRO A 44 -9.17 -22.37 -8.47
N ASP A 45 -8.22 -23.00 -9.16
CA ASP A 45 -8.50 -24.03 -10.16
C ASP A 45 -9.09 -25.32 -9.55
N GLU A 46 -8.91 -25.53 -8.26
CA GLU A 46 -9.41 -26.69 -7.53
C GLU A 46 -10.77 -26.43 -6.86
N TRP A 47 -11.30 -25.21 -6.96
CA TRP A 47 -12.56 -24.87 -6.32
C TRP A 47 -13.71 -25.60 -7.00
N LYS A 48 -14.35 -26.48 -6.23
CA LYS A 48 -15.50 -27.29 -6.65
C LYS A 48 -16.55 -27.23 -5.58
N TYR A 49 -17.78 -27.09 -5.97
CA TYR A 49 -18.90 -27.18 -5.06
C TYR A 49 -20.04 -28.04 -5.64
N ASN A 50 -20.82 -28.61 -4.75
CA ASN A 50 -21.97 -29.41 -5.10
C ASN A 50 -23.24 -28.54 -5.02
N LYS A 51 -23.95 -28.41 -6.14
CA LYS A 51 -25.26 -27.82 -6.17
C LYS A 51 -26.27 -28.90 -5.74
N LEU A 52 -27.03 -28.62 -4.70
CA LEU A 52 -28.15 -29.48 -4.31
C LEU A 52 -29.40 -29.02 -5.08
N THR A 53 -29.94 -29.91 -5.88
CA THR A 53 -31.14 -29.67 -6.68
C THR A 53 -32.22 -30.66 -6.27
N THR A 54 -33.42 -30.18 -6.01
CA THR A 54 -34.57 -31.05 -5.72
C THR A 54 -35.29 -31.33 -7.04
N VAL A 55 -35.43 -32.60 -7.39
CA VAL A 55 -36.13 -33.09 -8.56
C VAL A 55 -37.29 -34.02 -8.16
N LYS A 56 -38.30 -34.15 -8.97
CA LYS A 56 -39.36 -35.13 -8.76
C LYS A 56 -38.86 -36.49 -9.15
N GLY A 57 -38.92 -37.44 -8.22
CA GLY A 57 -38.64 -38.84 -8.49
C GLY A 57 -39.76 -39.49 -9.29
N ALA A 58 -39.55 -40.74 -9.73
CA ALA A 58 -40.54 -41.49 -10.49
C ALA A 58 -41.82 -41.78 -9.68
N ASP A 59 -41.76 -41.72 -8.38
CA ASP A 59 -42.86 -41.88 -7.41
C ASP A 59 -43.55 -40.53 -7.07
N GLY A 60 -43.18 -39.45 -7.75
CA GLY A 60 -43.69 -38.10 -7.52
C GLY A 60 -43.20 -37.39 -6.28
N LYS A 61 -42.35 -38.04 -5.48
CA LYS A 61 -41.72 -37.44 -4.30
C LYS A 61 -40.51 -36.58 -4.66
N ASP A 62 -40.22 -35.65 -3.80
CA ASP A 62 -39.03 -34.81 -3.92
C ASP A 62 -37.75 -35.60 -3.58
N VAL A 63 -36.83 -35.69 -4.53
CA VAL A 63 -35.52 -36.31 -4.36
C VAL A 63 -34.46 -35.22 -4.50
N THR A 64 -33.61 -35.07 -3.48
CA THR A 64 -32.45 -34.18 -3.57
C THR A 64 -31.30 -34.88 -4.27
N THR A 65 -30.89 -34.33 -5.39
CA THR A 65 -29.72 -34.76 -6.15
C THR A 65 -28.59 -33.77 -6.01
N THR A 66 -27.37 -34.23 -6.26
CA THR A 66 -26.17 -33.42 -6.19
C THR A 66 -25.53 -33.30 -7.56
N GLU A 67 -25.33 -32.12 -8.04
CA GLU A 67 -24.58 -31.81 -9.23
C GLU A 67 -23.26 -31.15 -8.84
N LEU A 68 -22.13 -31.70 -9.30
CA LEU A 68 -20.82 -31.10 -9.08
C LEU A 68 -20.60 -29.99 -10.09
N LEU A 69 -20.52 -28.77 -9.59
CA LEU A 69 -20.18 -27.60 -10.40
C LEU A 69 -18.72 -27.23 -10.15
N HIS A 70 -17.98 -27.14 -11.23
CA HIS A 70 -16.62 -26.61 -11.21
C HIS A 70 -16.70 -25.12 -11.58
N THR A 71 -16.27 -24.26 -10.67
CA THR A 71 -16.43 -22.83 -10.88
C THR A 71 -15.14 -22.14 -11.29
N GLY A 72 -13.97 -22.72 -10.99
CA GLY A 72 -12.75 -21.94 -11.05
C GLY A 72 -12.84 -20.67 -10.20
N MET A 73 -11.97 -19.73 -10.47
CA MET A 73 -11.97 -18.42 -9.84
C MET A 73 -13.17 -17.60 -10.36
N GLN A 74 -14.09 -17.26 -9.46
CA GLN A 74 -15.18 -16.34 -9.79
C GLN A 74 -14.77 -14.91 -9.49
N ARG A 75 -15.19 -13.99 -10.36
CA ARG A 75 -14.98 -12.55 -10.17
C ARG A 75 -16.33 -11.85 -10.08
N PHE A 76 -16.37 -10.72 -9.41
CA PHE A 76 -17.54 -9.85 -9.44
C PHE A 76 -17.88 -9.48 -10.88
N ASN A 77 -19.17 -9.59 -11.21
CA ASN A 77 -19.67 -9.16 -12.49
C ASN A 77 -19.97 -7.65 -12.45
N GLY A 78 -18.94 -6.85 -12.60
CA GLY A 78 -19.07 -5.38 -12.53
C GLY A 78 -17.74 -4.67 -12.73
N ALA A 79 -17.72 -3.37 -12.50
CA ALA A 79 -16.53 -2.53 -12.67
C ALA A 79 -15.34 -2.92 -11.77
N ASP A 80 -15.61 -3.55 -10.66
CA ASP A 80 -14.59 -3.91 -9.65
C ASP A 80 -13.82 -5.19 -10.01
N ASN A 81 -14.45 -6.17 -10.65
CA ASN A 81 -13.84 -7.42 -11.10
C ASN A 81 -12.96 -8.15 -10.06
N ARG A 82 -13.24 -7.96 -8.75
CA ARG A 82 -12.55 -8.64 -7.67
C ARG A 82 -12.87 -10.12 -7.60
N MET A 83 -11.93 -10.90 -7.07
CA MET A 83 -12.13 -12.32 -6.81
C MET A 83 -13.11 -12.53 -5.65
N VAL A 84 -14.05 -13.42 -5.83
CA VAL A 84 -15.04 -13.79 -4.80
C VAL A 84 -14.59 -15.05 -4.09
N TYR A 85 -14.26 -14.93 -2.82
CA TYR A 85 -13.89 -16.05 -1.93
C TYR A 85 -15.08 -16.71 -1.23
N SER A 86 -16.27 -16.15 -1.39
CA SER A 86 -17.49 -16.70 -0.81
C SER A 86 -18.58 -16.76 -1.86
N TYR A 87 -19.15 -17.92 -2.02
CA TYR A 87 -20.26 -18.14 -2.94
C TYR A 87 -21.60 -17.60 -2.44
N SER A 88 -21.68 -17.19 -1.17
CA SER A 88 -23.00 -17.12 -0.49
C SER A 88 -23.85 -15.92 -0.84
N LEU A 89 -23.34 -14.90 -1.51
CA LEU A 89 -24.07 -13.64 -1.54
C LEU A 89 -24.28 -12.99 -2.89
N TYR A 90 -23.48 -13.30 -3.91
CA TYR A 90 -23.47 -12.42 -5.08
C TYR A 90 -24.00 -13.03 -6.39
N ASP A 91 -24.04 -14.35 -6.52
CA ASP A 91 -24.42 -14.98 -7.78
C ASP A 91 -25.43 -16.11 -7.63
N ASN A 92 -26.29 -16.05 -6.64
CA ASN A 92 -27.39 -16.98 -6.59
C ASN A 92 -28.71 -16.29 -6.99
N PRO A 93 -29.02 -16.15 -8.28
CA PRO A 93 -30.31 -15.69 -8.73
C PRO A 93 -31.42 -16.68 -8.33
N ASP A 94 -31.06 -17.93 -8.03
CA ASP A 94 -31.97 -18.97 -7.59
C ASP A 94 -31.80 -19.24 -6.09
N LYS A 95 -32.70 -18.68 -5.28
CA LYS A 95 -32.74 -18.88 -3.81
C LYS A 95 -32.92 -20.34 -3.37
N ASN A 96 -33.18 -21.25 -4.29
CA ASN A 96 -33.34 -22.67 -4.03
C ASN A 96 -32.06 -23.48 -4.15
N VAL A 97 -30.97 -22.86 -4.59
CA VAL A 97 -29.67 -23.52 -4.68
C VAL A 97 -29.02 -23.54 -3.31
N LYS A 98 -28.81 -24.75 -2.79
CA LYS A 98 -28.01 -24.98 -1.58
C LYS A 98 -26.67 -25.58 -1.98
N TYR A 99 -25.60 -25.02 -1.44
CA TYR A 99 -24.26 -25.55 -1.62
C TYR A 99 -23.87 -26.43 -0.45
N ALA A 100 -23.24 -27.56 -0.76
CA ALA A 100 -22.77 -28.49 0.25
C ALA A 100 -21.25 -28.31 0.49
N GLY A 101 -20.91 -27.94 1.69
CA GLY A 101 -19.53 -27.89 2.16
C GLY A 101 -18.76 -26.62 1.79
N ASP A 102 -17.56 -26.54 2.29
CA ASP A 102 -16.59 -25.49 2.02
C ASP A 102 -15.73 -25.89 0.81
N PHE A 103 -15.86 -25.17 -0.28
CA PHE A 103 -15.12 -25.46 -1.50
C PHE A 103 -13.79 -24.66 -1.61
N VAL A 104 -13.60 -23.66 -0.79
CA VAL A 104 -12.43 -22.78 -0.80
C VAL A 104 -11.30 -23.35 0.06
N HIS A 105 -11.62 -23.92 1.22
CA HIS A 105 -10.64 -24.45 2.17
C HIS A 105 -10.54 -25.97 2.08
N TYR A 106 -9.36 -26.51 2.42
CA TYR A 106 -9.20 -27.97 2.52
C TYR A 106 -10.00 -28.57 3.68
N ASN A 107 -10.07 -27.86 4.83
CA ASN A 107 -10.68 -28.38 6.06
C ASN A 107 -11.63 -27.38 6.72
N GLY A 108 -12.18 -26.43 6.00
CA GLY A 108 -13.14 -25.43 6.52
C GLY A 108 -12.56 -24.47 7.57
N LYS A 109 -11.23 -24.41 7.75
CA LYS A 109 -10.55 -23.55 8.71
C LYS A 109 -9.40 -22.79 8.08
N ASN A 110 -9.09 -21.61 8.61
CA ASN A 110 -7.92 -20.86 8.23
C ASN A 110 -6.65 -21.46 8.87
N ALA A 111 -5.58 -21.52 8.10
CA ALA A 111 -4.23 -21.83 8.57
C ALA A 111 -3.28 -20.76 8.03
N VAL A 112 -3.19 -19.66 8.76
CA VAL A 112 -2.43 -18.47 8.36
C VAL A 112 -1.01 -18.59 8.87
N VAL A 113 -0.04 -18.42 7.98
CA VAL A 113 1.39 -18.51 8.28
C VAL A 113 2.13 -17.26 7.82
N LEU A 114 3.23 -16.96 8.50
CA LEU A 114 4.19 -15.95 8.06
C LEU A 114 5.10 -16.58 7.00
N ASP A 115 5.32 -15.84 5.94
CA ASP A 115 6.16 -16.23 4.81
C ASP A 115 7.03 -15.06 4.37
N ASN A 116 7.89 -15.27 3.40
CA ASN A 116 8.79 -14.26 2.85
C ASN A 116 8.44 -13.91 1.41
N THR A 117 8.64 -12.65 1.07
CA THR A 117 8.47 -12.16 -0.30
C THR A 117 9.60 -11.23 -0.69
N SER A 118 10.00 -11.27 -1.96
CA SER A 118 10.91 -10.30 -2.57
C SER A 118 10.15 -9.14 -3.25
N LYS A 119 8.83 -9.17 -3.24
CA LYS A 119 7.99 -8.09 -3.77
C LYS A 119 8.15 -6.84 -2.92
N GLY A 120 8.07 -5.70 -3.56
CA GLY A 120 8.16 -4.40 -2.89
C GLY A 120 9.50 -3.70 -3.12
N TYR A 121 9.41 -2.39 -3.23
CA TYR A 121 10.54 -1.48 -3.41
C TYR A 121 10.11 -0.07 -2.99
N GLY A 122 11.10 0.79 -2.82
CA GLY A 122 10.85 2.21 -2.62
C GLY A 122 11.99 3.04 -3.17
N TYR A 123 11.71 4.27 -3.51
CA TYR A 123 12.73 5.27 -3.79
C TYR A 123 12.32 6.62 -3.23
N THR A 124 13.34 7.41 -2.91
CA THR A 124 13.20 8.80 -2.49
C THR A 124 14.15 9.64 -3.32
N ALA A 125 13.63 10.68 -3.94
CA ALA A 125 14.41 11.70 -4.61
C ALA A 125 14.21 13.03 -3.85
N ASN A 126 15.30 13.68 -3.48
CA ASN A 126 15.30 14.95 -2.77
C ASN A 126 16.14 15.98 -3.51
N ILE A 127 15.64 17.20 -3.60
CA ILE A 127 16.41 18.35 -4.03
C ILE A 127 16.29 19.44 -2.99
N THR A 128 17.45 19.96 -2.55
CA THR A 128 17.51 21.05 -1.56
C THR A 128 18.31 22.22 -2.12
N VAL A 129 17.80 23.40 -1.97
CA VAL A 129 18.48 24.64 -2.35
C VAL A 129 18.70 25.46 -1.08
N ASN A 130 19.95 25.79 -0.79
CA ASN A 130 20.35 26.67 0.31
C ASN A 130 21.00 27.91 -0.30
N ALA A 131 20.51 29.10 0.09
CA ALA A 131 21.01 30.35 -0.41
C ALA A 131 21.23 31.35 0.72
N GLN A 132 22.31 32.11 0.63
CA GLN A 132 22.60 33.24 1.51
C GLN A 132 22.86 34.50 0.68
N PRO A 133 21.82 35.15 0.15
CA PRO A 133 21.95 36.28 -0.75
C PRO A 133 22.65 37.48 -0.12
N VAL A 134 22.51 37.65 1.19
CA VAL A 134 23.18 38.65 2.04
C VAL A 134 23.54 37.99 3.38
N ASP A 135 24.51 38.59 4.09
CA ASP A 135 25.06 37.98 5.32
C ASP A 135 24.02 37.61 6.39
N ASP A 136 22.95 38.39 6.44
CA ASP A 136 21.93 38.28 7.49
C ASP A 136 20.70 37.49 7.06
N LEU A 137 20.64 36.98 5.79
CA LEU A 137 19.47 36.28 5.23
C LEU A 137 19.83 34.87 4.78
N MET A 138 19.20 33.88 5.38
CA MET A 138 19.30 32.47 5.00
C MET A 138 17.98 31.99 4.41
N LEU A 139 18.05 31.34 3.25
CA LEU A 139 16.92 30.75 2.55
C LEU A 139 17.17 29.26 2.34
N MET A 140 16.17 28.46 2.57
CA MET A 140 16.19 27.03 2.26
C MET A 140 14.87 26.65 1.59
N LEU A 141 14.97 25.86 0.51
CA LEU A 141 13.84 25.21 -0.14
C LEU A 141 14.22 23.76 -0.41
N ALA A 142 13.39 22.85 0.03
CA ALA A 142 13.57 21.42 -0.25
C ALA A 142 12.27 20.82 -0.80
N TYR A 143 12.42 19.96 -1.80
CA TYR A 143 11.36 19.13 -2.34
C TYR A 143 11.79 17.66 -2.26
N THR A 144 10.89 16.82 -1.76
CA THR A 144 11.12 15.38 -1.67
C THR A 144 9.96 14.66 -2.34
N HIS A 145 10.30 13.74 -3.25
CA HIS A 145 9.36 12.79 -3.82
C HIS A 145 9.70 11.39 -3.33
N THR A 146 8.69 10.66 -2.84
CA THR A 146 8.84 9.30 -2.33
C THR A 146 7.79 8.39 -2.94
N GLU A 147 8.22 7.26 -3.47
CA GLU A 147 7.37 6.15 -3.84
C GLU A 147 7.77 4.93 -3.01
N SER A 148 6.80 4.23 -2.47
CA SER A 148 7.02 2.97 -1.75
C SER A 148 5.91 2.00 -2.09
N LYS A 149 6.30 0.79 -2.48
CA LYS A 149 5.38 -0.32 -2.72
C LYS A 149 5.73 -1.49 -1.84
N GLU A 150 4.72 -2.07 -1.24
CA GLU A 150 4.85 -3.21 -0.33
C GLU A 150 3.68 -4.18 -0.51
N VAL A 151 3.87 -5.41 -0.08
CA VAL A 151 2.82 -6.44 -0.11
C VAL A 151 1.91 -6.28 1.10
N SER A 152 2.46 -5.91 2.25
CA SER A 152 1.70 -5.76 3.49
C SER A 152 2.32 -4.72 4.41
N GLY A 153 1.50 -3.79 4.87
CA GLY A 153 1.83 -2.87 5.95
C GLY A 153 1.60 -3.47 7.35
N LEU A 154 1.29 -4.75 7.45
CA LEU A 154 0.96 -5.47 8.69
C LEU A 154 -0.12 -4.74 9.51
N PRO A 155 -1.32 -4.49 8.96
CA PRO A 155 -2.32 -3.63 9.58
C PRO A 155 -3.03 -4.27 10.79
N GLY A 156 -2.90 -5.59 10.98
CA GLY A 156 -3.58 -6.32 12.05
C GLY A 156 -2.71 -6.58 13.28
N SER A 157 -3.33 -6.90 14.40
CA SER A 157 -2.66 -7.24 15.66
C SER A 157 -2.17 -8.69 15.71
N ASP A 158 -2.68 -9.54 14.84
CA ASP A 158 -2.33 -10.95 14.72
C ASP A 158 -2.31 -11.38 13.23
N PRO A 159 -1.76 -12.56 12.90
CA PRO A 159 -1.66 -13.01 11.51
C PRO A 159 -2.98 -13.13 10.78
N ILE A 160 -4.05 -13.55 11.45
CA ILE A 160 -5.37 -13.71 10.82
C ILE A 160 -5.98 -12.36 10.50
N SER A 161 -5.99 -11.44 11.45
CA SER A 161 -6.52 -10.09 11.25
C SER A 161 -5.70 -9.31 10.22
N THR A 162 -4.40 -9.49 10.19
CA THR A 162 -3.54 -8.91 9.16
C THR A 162 -3.87 -9.47 7.78
N TRP A 163 -4.01 -10.80 7.64
CA TRP A 163 -4.36 -11.44 6.38
C TRP A 163 -5.74 -11.00 5.86
N GLN A 164 -6.73 -10.89 6.75
CA GLN A 164 -8.06 -10.42 6.41
C GLN A 164 -8.09 -8.93 6.03
N GLY A 165 -7.24 -8.12 6.64
CA GLY A 165 -7.13 -6.69 6.41
C GLY A 165 -6.18 -6.27 5.28
N LEU A 166 -5.62 -7.21 4.51
CA LEU A 166 -4.78 -6.88 3.36
C LEU A 166 -5.61 -6.21 2.26
N ASN A 167 -5.15 -5.04 1.80
CA ASN A 167 -5.72 -4.39 0.63
C ASN A 167 -5.32 -5.16 -0.63
N THR A 168 -6.25 -5.83 -1.25
CA THR A 168 -5.98 -6.72 -2.38
C THR A 168 -7.16 -6.73 -3.35
N ILE A 169 -6.87 -6.88 -4.63
CA ILE A 169 -7.86 -7.04 -5.69
C ILE A 169 -8.21 -8.52 -5.88
N ASP A 170 -7.19 -9.38 -5.83
CA ASP A 170 -7.33 -10.80 -6.15
C ASP A 170 -7.35 -11.72 -4.92
N GLY A 171 -7.50 -11.13 -3.73
CA GLY A 171 -7.56 -11.86 -2.46
C GLY A 171 -6.24 -11.93 -1.72
N SER A 172 -6.35 -12.16 -0.41
CA SER A 172 -5.23 -11.97 0.53
C SER A 172 -4.05 -12.94 0.31
N ASN A 173 -4.25 -14.04 -0.41
CA ASN A 173 -3.14 -14.92 -0.81
C ASN A 173 -2.45 -14.52 -2.12
N TYR A 174 -3.01 -13.56 -2.87
CA TYR A 174 -2.53 -13.16 -4.20
C TYR A 174 -2.16 -11.69 -4.25
N VAL A 175 -1.55 -11.20 -3.18
CA VAL A 175 -1.21 -9.78 -3.06
C VAL A 175 0.01 -9.44 -3.91
N ASP A 176 -0.15 -8.44 -4.76
CA ASP A 176 0.96 -7.78 -5.43
C ASP A 176 1.45 -6.56 -4.64
N ALA A 177 2.65 -6.09 -4.96
CA ALA A 177 3.18 -4.91 -4.32
C ALA A 177 2.36 -3.67 -4.69
N GLN A 178 1.70 -3.09 -3.71
CA GLN A 178 0.85 -1.90 -3.83
C GLN A 178 1.53 -0.72 -3.17
N ARG A 179 1.07 0.50 -3.49
CA ARG A 179 1.56 1.69 -2.80
C ARG A 179 1.33 1.56 -1.31
N SER A 180 2.39 1.78 -0.52
CA SER A 180 2.30 1.77 0.93
C SER A 180 1.31 2.82 1.43
N GLN A 181 0.46 2.45 2.35
CA GLN A 181 -0.47 3.39 2.99
C GLN A 181 0.24 4.46 3.85
N TYR A 182 1.50 4.23 4.19
CA TYR A 182 2.31 5.14 5.01
C TYR A 182 3.13 6.11 4.17
N VAL A 183 3.15 5.98 2.84
CA VAL A 183 3.94 6.87 1.99
C VAL A 183 3.31 8.25 1.88
N VAL A 184 4.13 9.26 2.06
CA VAL A 184 3.81 10.66 1.72
C VAL A 184 4.55 10.95 0.42
N PRO A 185 3.86 10.96 -0.74
CA PRO A 185 4.53 11.02 -2.03
C PRO A 185 5.35 12.30 -2.22
N ASP A 186 4.77 13.43 -1.89
CA ASP A 186 5.39 14.72 -2.15
C ASP A 186 5.44 15.56 -0.89
N LYS A 187 6.60 16.16 -0.62
CA LYS A 187 6.81 17.05 0.51
C LYS A 187 7.64 18.26 0.09
N VAL A 188 7.18 19.43 0.46
CA VAL A 188 7.89 20.70 0.31
C VAL A 188 8.19 21.27 1.68
N ILE A 189 9.43 21.69 1.88
CA ILE A 189 9.87 22.43 3.07
C ILE A 189 10.53 23.72 2.59
N ALA A 190 10.17 24.83 3.21
CA ALA A 190 10.84 26.10 2.99
C ALA A 190 11.13 26.77 4.32
N SER A 191 12.26 27.43 4.42
CA SER A 191 12.55 28.28 5.56
C SER A 191 13.25 29.56 5.14
N VAL A 192 12.92 30.63 5.86
CA VAL A 192 13.55 31.95 5.75
C VAL A 192 14.02 32.37 7.12
N GLY A 193 15.32 32.52 7.30
CA GLY A 193 15.94 33.04 8.49
C GLY A 193 16.53 34.42 8.23
N TYR A 194 16.18 35.39 9.04
CA TYR A 194 16.73 36.73 8.95
C TYR A 194 17.24 37.21 10.31
N TYR A 195 18.50 37.64 10.33
CA TYR A 195 19.12 38.23 11.50
C TYR A 195 19.08 39.74 11.38
N ILE A 196 18.49 40.45 12.34
CA ILE A 196 18.50 41.91 12.43
C ILE A 196 19.73 42.35 13.21
N PRO A 197 20.83 42.75 12.54
CA PRO A 197 22.08 42.99 13.21
C PRO A 197 22.01 44.25 14.11
N PHE A 198 22.90 44.30 15.10
CA PHE A 198 22.99 45.45 16.03
C PHE A 198 23.31 46.78 15.37
N ARG A 199 23.80 46.77 14.11
CA ARG A 199 24.01 47.98 13.31
C ARG A 199 22.71 48.69 12.93
N HIS A 200 21.59 48.00 12.96
CA HIS A 200 20.27 48.62 12.76
C HIS A 200 19.80 49.36 14.00
N LYS A 201 19.09 50.45 13.79
CA LYS A 201 18.44 51.22 14.88
C LYS A 201 17.05 50.64 15.14
N GLY A 202 16.69 50.51 16.40
CA GLY A 202 15.36 50.06 16.80
C GLY A 202 15.35 48.95 17.82
N LEU A 203 14.17 48.60 18.27
CA LEU A 203 13.95 47.62 19.36
C LEU A 203 14.32 46.20 18.97
N LEU A 204 14.23 45.86 17.68
CA LEU A 204 14.43 44.49 17.20
C LEU A 204 15.89 44.16 16.83
N ARG A 205 16.84 45.07 17.10
CA ARG A 205 18.27 44.78 16.85
C ARG A 205 18.74 43.57 17.64
N GLY A 206 19.55 42.69 17.03
CA GLY A 206 20.03 41.47 17.63
C GLY A 206 18.99 40.35 17.64
N THR A 207 17.88 40.50 16.94
CA THR A 207 16.81 39.49 16.88
C THR A 207 16.96 38.58 15.64
N HIS A 208 16.74 37.27 15.83
CA HIS A 208 16.58 36.32 14.75
C HIS A 208 15.07 36.09 14.47
N LEU A 209 14.67 36.24 13.23
CA LEU A 209 13.35 35.93 12.75
C LEU A 209 13.45 34.69 11.87
N ASN A 210 12.61 33.71 12.16
CA ASN A 210 12.54 32.49 11.34
C ASN A 210 11.11 32.24 10.93
N LEU A 211 10.91 31.99 9.62
CA LEU A 211 9.66 31.53 9.06
C LEU A 211 9.90 30.14 8.49
N PHE A 212 9.04 29.22 8.85
CA PHE A 212 9.08 27.84 8.37
C PHE A 212 7.76 27.47 7.71
N TYR A 213 7.84 26.82 6.55
CA TYR A 213 6.72 26.25 5.83
C TYR A 213 6.94 24.75 5.61
N SER A 214 5.92 23.95 5.83
CA SER A 214 5.90 22.54 5.48
C SER A 214 4.58 22.20 4.82
N GLY A 215 4.64 21.69 3.60
CA GLY A 215 3.50 21.18 2.85
C GLY A 215 3.77 19.77 2.39
N TYR A 216 2.74 18.92 2.35
CA TYR A 216 2.85 17.53 1.88
C TYR A 216 1.54 17.07 1.27
N SER A 217 1.65 16.11 0.34
CA SER A 217 0.49 15.44 -0.22
C SER A 217 -0.16 14.53 0.81
N SER A 218 -1.47 14.38 0.76
CA SER A 218 -2.17 13.39 1.58
C SER A 218 -1.76 11.97 1.17
N GLY A 219 -1.87 11.03 2.10
CA GLY A 219 -1.73 9.61 1.82
C GLY A 219 -2.76 9.13 0.77
N GLY A 220 -2.46 8.00 0.14
CA GLY A 220 -3.38 7.35 -0.78
C GLY A 220 -4.62 6.83 -0.04
N TYR A 221 -5.72 6.73 -0.74
CA TYR A 221 -6.93 6.07 -0.27
C TYR A 221 -7.33 4.98 -1.27
N SER A 222 -8.03 3.96 -0.78
CA SER A 222 -8.58 2.88 -1.60
C SER A 222 -10.09 2.94 -1.55
N PHE A 223 -10.73 2.75 -2.69
CA PHE A 223 -12.17 2.45 -2.74
C PHE A 223 -12.34 0.95 -2.48
N CYS A 224 -12.95 0.59 -1.37
CA CYS A 224 -13.28 -0.79 -0.98
C CYS A 224 -14.78 -1.03 -1.15
#